data_d68e63a141847aa1618453512483eb9f
#
_entry.id   d68e63a141847aa1618453512483eb9f
#
_cell.length_a   1.000
_cell.length_b   1.000
_cell.length_c   1.000
_cell.angle_alpha   90.00
_cell.angle_beta   90.00
_cell.angle_gamma   90.00
#
_symmetry.space_group_name_H-M   'P 1'
#
loop_
_entity.id
_entity.type
_entity.pdbx_description
1 polymer ?
#
loop_
_entity_poly.entity_id
_entity_poly.type
_entity_poly.pdbx_seq_one_letter_code
_entity_poly.pdbx_strand_id
1 'polypeptide(L)'
;AMSDGWTNEAVANLKLLGCDLGQYDVHNPALLRIHSEMAQQTGLGGFCYHYDAKSLRSNFQCPADFHIDNSEIELLFSLLWSENSEPAEKLKLMPGNCLVGFIEYASRFFRDQRFLRDHDARVIFFSGNDDLFSLAKKLWSEWALTGAVEITIIRLNPESSCQAQQYRLDERGEFYLEASVTPLMLNVDDIDDRK
;
A
#
# COMPACT_ATOMS: atom_id res chain seq x y z
N ALA A 1 -10.76 -19.37 4.90
CA ALA A 1 -9.38 -19.77 4.57
C ALA A 1 -8.46 -18.75 5.22
N MET A 2 -7.51 -19.18 6.03
CA MET A 2 -6.49 -18.29 6.61
C MET A 2 -5.68 -17.73 5.45
N SER A 3 -5.39 -16.41 5.50
CA SER A 3 -4.35 -15.87 4.63
C SER A 3 -3.06 -16.64 4.93
N ASP A 4 -2.34 -17.05 3.90
CA ASP A 4 -1.18 -17.95 3.96
C ASP A 4 0.02 -17.44 4.82
N GLY A 5 -0.15 -16.41 5.61
CA GLY A 5 0.89 -15.83 6.47
C GLY A 5 0.75 -16.10 7.97
N TRP A 6 -0.35 -16.69 8.42
CA TRP A 6 -0.55 -16.94 9.85
C TRP A 6 -0.28 -18.40 10.18
N THR A 7 0.76 -18.65 10.94
CA THR A 7 1.02 -19.99 11.47
C THR A 7 0.03 -20.30 12.60
N ASN A 8 -0.28 -21.57 12.83
CA ASN A 8 -1.12 -22.01 13.95
C ASN A 8 -0.56 -21.51 15.30
N GLU A 9 0.75 -21.35 15.41
CA GLU A 9 1.43 -20.83 16.59
C GLU A 9 1.16 -19.31 16.78
N ALA A 10 1.19 -18.53 15.71
CA ALA A 10 0.86 -17.10 15.77
C ALA A 10 -0.59 -16.86 16.19
N VAL A 11 -1.53 -17.67 15.68
CA VAL A 11 -2.94 -17.63 16.09
C VAL A 11 -3.11 -18.02 17.57
N ALA A 12 -2.40 -19.04 18.03
CA ALA A 12 -2.44 -19.44 19.44
C ALA A 12 -1.90 -18.35 20.36
N ASN A 13 -0.82 -17.68 19.97
CA ASN A 13 -0.22 -16.57 20.74
C ASN A 13 -1.16 -15.36 20.81
N LEU A 14 -1.85 -15.02 19.73
CA LEU A 14 -2.84 -13.95 19.73
C LEU A 14 -4.02 -14.24 20.67
N LYS A 15 -4.48 -15.49 20.72
CA LYS A 15 -5.50 -15.93 21.70
C LYS A 15 -5.06 -15.76 23.14
N LEU A 16 -3.81 -16.11 23.43
CA LEU A 16 -3.23 -15.96 24.78
C LEU A 16 -3.15 -14.49 25.21
N LEU A 17 -2.92 -13.58 24.27
CA LEU A 17 -2.86 -12.14 24.52
C LEU A 17 -4.25 -11.47 24.56
N GLY A 18 -5.33 -12.20 24.35
CA GLY A 18 -6.68 -11.63 24.28
C GLY A 18 -6.94 -10.78 23.03
N CYS A 19 -6.03 -10.83 22.05
CA CYS A 19 -6.09 -10.08 20.80
C CYS A 19 -6.65 -10.92 19.64
N ASP A 20 -7.35 -12.05 19.95
CA ASP A 20 -7.88 -12.94 18.94
C ASP A 20 -9.08 -12.32 18.22
N LEU A 21 -8.86 -11.85 17.00
CA LEU A 21 -9.93 -11.44 16.08
C LEU A 21 -10.63 -12.66 15.43
N GLY A 22 -10.25 -13.88 15.79
CA GLY A 22 -10.77 -15.12 15.23
C GLY A 22 -10.24 -15.43 13.83
N GLN A 23 -10.76 -16.50 13.26
CA GLN A 23 -10.56 -16.77 11.84
C GLN A 23 -11.48 -15.85 11.04
N TYR A 24 -10.89 -15.00 10.22
CA TYR A 24 -11.65 -14.07 9.42
C TYR A 24 -11.29 -14.17 7.94
N ASP A 25 -12.27 -13.88 7.12
CA ASP A 25 -12.10 -13.75 5.69
C ASP A 25 -11.74 -12.29 5.37
N VAL A 26 -10.52 -12.05 4.90
CA VAL A 26 -10.03 -10.72 4.50
C VAL A 26 -10.84 -10.09 3.37
N HIS A 27 -11.64 -10.88 2.67
CA HIS A 27 -12.53 -10.43 1.60
C HIS A 27 -13.94 -10.08 2.11
N ASN A 28 -14.18 -10.19 3.41
CA ASN A 28 -15.47 -9.83 3.99
C ASN A 28 -15.55 -8.29 4.20
N PRO A 29 -16.45 -7.58 3.52
CA PRO A 29 -16.59 -6.12 3.66
C PRO A 29 -16.89 -5.67 5.10
N ALA A 30 -17.63 -6.47 5.86
CA ALA A 30 -17.94 -6.16 7.25
C ALA A 30 -16.66 -6.11 8.11
N LEU A 31 -15.68 -6.94 7.79
CA LEU A 31 -14.39 -6.94 8.49
C LEU A 31 -13.59 -5.67 8.18
N LEU A 32 -13.56 -5.24 6.92
CA LEU A 32 -12.88 -4.01 6.55
C LEU A 32 -13.47 -2.80 7.29
N ARG A 33 -14.81 -2.78 7.49
CA ARG A 33 -15.46 -1.74 8.29
C ARG A 33 -14.99 -1.78 9.74
N ILE A 34 -14.97 -2.95 10.37
CA ILE A 34 -14.49 -3.12 11.76
C ILE A 34 -13.03 -2.65 11.87
N HIS A 35 -12.17 -3.06 10.94
CA HIS A 35 -10.78 -2.62 10.92
C HIS A 35 -10.67 -1.10 10.77
N SER A 36 -11.52 -0.49 9.96
CA SER A 36 -11.53 0.96 9.76
C SER A 36 -11.96 1.69 11.02
N GLU A 37 -13.00 1.22 11.71
CA GLU A 37 -13.44 1.77 12.99
C GLU A 37 -12.33 1.66 14.06
N MET A 38 -11.68 0.50 14.17
CA MET A 38 -10.56 0.30 15.08
C MET A 38 -9.38 1.22 14.76
N ALA A 39 -9.05 1.37 13.47
CA ALA A 39 -7.98 2.27 13.02
C ALA A 39 -8.28 3.73 13.39
N GLN A 40 -9.49 4.20 13.17
CA GLN A 40 -9.93 5.55 13.56
C GLN A 40 -9.84 5.76 15.07
N GLN A 41 -10.30 4.79 15.87
CA GLN A 41 -10.23 4.86 17.33
C GLN A 41 -8.80 4.90 17.87
N THR A 42 -7.86 4.30 17.16
CA THR A 42 -6.43 4.30 17.53
C THR A 42 -5.65 5.46 16.91
N GLY A 43 -6.30 6.34 16.15
CA GLY A 43 -5.68 7.52 15.54
C GLY A 43 -4.89 7.21 14.25
N LEU A 44 -5.06 6.03 13.66
CA LEU A 44 -4.48 5.73 12.35
C LEU A 44 -5.21 6.51 11.25
N GLY A 45 -4.46 7.19 10.38
CA GLY A 45 -5.01 8.04 9.33
C GLY A 45 -5.47 7.30 8.08
N GLY A 46 -5.03 6.04 7.88
CA GLY A 46 -5.37 5.30 6.67
C GLY A 46 -4.71 3.95 6.53
N PHE A 47 -4.96 3.29 5.40
CA PHE A 47 -4.41 2.00 5.04
C PHE A 47 -3.51 2.09 3.80
N CYS A 48 -2.44 1.30 3.80
CA CYS A 48 -1.67 1.04 2.59
C CYS A 48 -1.93 -0.41 2.16
N TYR A 49 -2.67 -0.59 1.07
CA TYR A 49 -3.01 -1.92 0.56
C TYR A 49 -1.92 -2.45 -0.35
N HIS A 50 -1.45 -3.65 -0.03
CA HIS A 50 -0.50 -4.34 -0.87
C HIS A 50 -1.18 -4.80 -2.17
N TYR A 51 -0.62 -4.39 -3.31
CA TYR A 51 -1.06 -4.90 -4.62
C TYR A 51 -0.62 -6.36 -4.79
N ASP A 52 -1.52 -7.21 -5.22
CA ASP A 52 -1.23 -8.60 -5.55
C ASP A 52 -1.87 -8.97 -6.89
N ALA A 53 -1.05 -9.09 -7.91
CA ALA A 53 -1.51 -9.46 -9.25
C ALA A 53 -2.09 -10.87 -9.33
N LYS A 54 -1.78 -11.75 -8.37
CA LYS A 54 -2.36 -13.10 -8.31
C LYS A 54 -3.82 -13.05 -7.87
N SER A 55 -4.11 -12.21 -6.87
CA SER A 55 -5.47 -12.03 -6.36
C SER A 55 -6.40 -11.49 -7.44
N LEU A 56 -5.92 -10.59 -8.30
CA LEU A 56 -6.70 -10.05 -9.41
C LEU A 56 -7.11 -11.10 -10.46
N ARG A 57 -6.35 -12.19 -10.59
CA ARG A 57 -6.63 -13.28 -11.54
C ARG A 57 -7.61 -14.33 -10.99
N SER A 58 -7.75 -14.40 -9.68
CA SER A 58 -8.55 -15.43 -9.00
C SER A 58 -9.98 -14.98 -8.67
N ASN A 59 -10.48 -13.91 -9.26
CA ASN A 59 -11.76 -13.27 -8.92
C ASN A 59 -11.87 -12.81 -7.44
N PHE A 60 -10.76 -12.76 -6.72
CA PHE A 60 -10.71 -12.14 -5.41
C PHE A 60 -10.56 -10.64 -5.58
N GLN A 61 -11.47 -9.88 -4.99
CA GLN A 61 -11.33 -8.43 -4.95
C GLN A 61 -10.17 -8.07 -4.03
N CYS A 62 -9.29 -7.18 -4.48
CA CYS A 62 -8.28 -6.60 -3.63
C CYS A 62 -8.96 -5.79 -2.52
N PRO A 63 -8.42 -5.72 -1.29
CA PRO A 63 -8.99 -4.89 -0.23
C PRO A 63 -9.22 -3.43 -0.61
N ALA A 64 -8.44 -2.88 -1.54
CA ALA A 64 -8.65 -1.54 -2.08
C ALA A 64 -9.96 -1.43 -2.90
N ASP A 65 -10.35 -2.48 -3.63
CA ASP A 65 -11.64 -2.50 -4.34
C ASP A 65 -12.80 -2.48 -3.34
N PHE A 66 -12.72 -3.24 -2.25
CA PHE A 66 -13.71 -3.16 -1.17
C PHE A 66 -13.76 -1.79 -0.50
N HIS A 67 -12.60 -1.14 -0.33
CA HIS A 67 -12.56 0.19 0.26
C HIS A 67 -13.34 1.20 -0.60
N ILE A 68 -13.14 1.19 -1.92
CA ILE A 68 -13.82 2.12 -2.82
C ILE A 68 -15.33 1.84 -2.91
N ASP A 69 -15.73 0.56 -2.86
CA ASP A 69 -17.13 0.15 -2.92
C ASP A 69 -17.91 0.48 -1.63
N ASN A 70 -17.20 0.77 -0.53
CA ASN A 70 -17.80 1.11 0.76
C ASN A 70 -17.56 2.58 1.11
N SER A 71 -18.49 3.45 0.73
CA SER A 71 -18.41 4.90 0.97
C SER A 71 -18.45 5.29 2.46
N GLU A 72 -18.85 4.38 3.33
CA GLU A 72 -18.90 4.57 4.79
C GLU A 72 -17.50 4.56 5.43
N ILE A 73 -16.50 4.03 4.73
CA ILE A 73 -15.13 4.00 5.21
C ILE A 73 -14.48 5.34 4.88
N GLU A 74 -14.27 6.18 5.89
CA GLU A 74 -13.70 7.53 5.71
C GLU A 74 -12.17 7.57 5.74
N LEU A 75 -11.51 6.46 6.13
CA LEU A 75 -10.05 6.40 6.21
C LEU A 75 -9.41 6.62 4.84
N LEU A 76 -8.27 7.30 4.85
CA LEU A 76 -7.45 7.42 3.66
C LEU A 76 -6.87 6.05 3.27
N PHE A 77 -6.53 5.89 2.00
CA PHE A 77 -5.82 4.69 1.55
C PHE A 77 -4.86 5.00 0.41
N SER A 78 -3.89 4.12 0.26
CA SER A 78 -2.95 4.10 -0.84
C SER A 78 -2.62 2.66 -1.23
N LEU A 79 -1.78 2.50 -2.23
CA LEU A 79 -1.34 1.21 -2.74
C LEU A 79 0.18 1.06 -2.60
N LEU A 80 0.60 -0.14 -2.24
CA LEU A 80 1.99 -0.57 -2.23
C LEU A 80 2.22 -1.60 -3.32
N TRP A 81 3.16 -1.33 -4.22
CA TRP A 81 3.76 -2.36 -5.06
C TRP A 81 5.07 -2.85 -4.44
N SER A 82 5.30 -4.16 -4.48
CA SER A 82 6.57 -4.77 -4.06
C SER A 82 6.96 -5.89 -5.02
N GLU A 83 8.19 -6.37 -4.94
CA GLU A 83 8.66 -7.51 -5.73
C GLU A 83 7.80 -8.76 -5.52
N ASN A 84 7.21 -8.91 -4.34
CA ASN A 84 6.30 -10.01 -4.01
C ASN A 84 4.90 -9.87 -4.64
N SER A 85 4.57 -8.70 -5.19
CA SER A 85 3.29 -8.44 -5.87
C SER A 85 3.07 -9.28 -7.12
N GLU A 86 4.15 -9.80 -7.69
CA GLU A 86 4.15 -10.58 -8.91
C GLU A 86 4.87 -11.92 -8.73
N PRO A 87 4.54 -12.95 -9.53
CA PRO A 87 5.35 -14.16 -9.61
C PRO A 87 6.78 -13.85 -10.02
N ALA A 88 7.77 -14.38 -9.29
CA ALA A 88 9.18 -14.08 -9.51
C ALA A 88 9.65 -14.36 -10.96
N GLU A 89 9.13 -15.42 -11.60
CA GLU A 89 9.44 -15.73 -12.99
C GLU A 89 8.92 -14.65 -13.95
N LYS A 90 7.69 -14.19 -13.74
CA LYS A 90 7.10 -13.14 -14.55
C LYS A 90 7.84 -11.82 -14.37
N LEU A 91 8.20 -11.49 -13.12
CA LEU A 91 8.93 -10.27 -12.81
C LEU A 91 10.31 -10.25 -13.49
N LYS A 92 11.01 -11.41 -13.54
CA LYS A 92 12.30 -11.53 -14.24
C LYS A 92 12.20 -11.38 -15.76
N LEU A 93 11.13 -11.91 -16.36
CA LEU A 93 10.97 -11.90 -17.81
C LEU A 93 10.34 -10.62 -18.35
N MET A 94 9.41 -10.03 -17.60
CA MET A 94 8.56 -8.94 -18.07
C MET A 94 8.30 -7.89 -16.97
N PRO A 95 9.34 -7.31 -16.35
CA PRO A 95 9.17 -6.38 -15.24
C PRO A 95 8.36 -5.13 -15.63
N GLY A 96 8.54 -4.63 -16.85
CA GLY A 96 7.78 -3.50 -17.37
C GLY A 96 6.27 -3.77 -17.41
N ASN A 97 5.85 -4.94 -17.90
CA ASN A 97 4.44 -5.30 -17.97
C ASN A 97 3.81 -5.47 -16.56
N CYS A 98 4.59 -5.93 -15.59
CA CYS A 98 4.14 -6.04 -14.21
C CYS A 98 3.85 -4.65 -13.62
N LEU A 99 4.76 -3.72 -13.83
CA LEU A 99 4.61 -2.33 -13.38
C LEU A 99 3.50 -1.58 -14.11
N VAL A 100 3.35 -1.77 -15.42
CA VAL A 100 2.22 -1.20 -16.19
C VAL A 100 0.89 -1.72 -15.64
N GLY A 101 0.78 -3.01 -15.37
CA GLY A 101 -0.42 -3.58 -14.75
C GLY A 101 -0.76 -2.97 -13.39
N PHE A 102 0.26 -2.68 -12.58
CA PHE A 102 0.08 -1.95 -11.33
C PHE A 102 -0.39 -0.50 -11.56
N ILE A 103 0.22 0.21 -12.50
CA ILE A 103 -0.16 1.59 -12.84
C ILE A 103 -1.62 1.67 -13.30
N GLU A 104 -2.03 0.77 -14.21
CA GLU A 104 -3.41 0.67 -14.67
C GLU A 104 -4.38 0.38 -13.54
N TYR A 105 -4.02 -0.54 -12.64
CA TYR A 105 -4.83 -0.85 -11.46
C TYR A 105 -4.94 0.36 -10.53
N ALA A 106 -3.83 1.00 -10.17
CA ALA A 106 -3.78 2.12 -9.23
C ALA A 106 -4.55 3.35 -9.75
N SER A 107 -4.47 3.61 -11.06
CA SER A 107 -5.13 4.77 -11.69
C SER A 107 -6.66 4.76 -11.53
N ARG A 108 -7.26 3.61 -11.31
CA ARG A 108 -8.71 3.46 -11.06
C ARG A 108 -9.16 4.18 -9.79
N PHE A 109 -8.28 4.30 -8.81
CA PHE A 109 -8.56 4.87 -7.50
C PHE A 109 -8.26 6.37 -7.38
N PHE A 110 -7.56 6.97 -8.34
CA PHE A 110 -7.09 8.36 -8.24
C PHE A 110 -8.20 9.41 -8.20
N ARG A 111 -9.41 9.04 -8.59
CA ARG A 111 -10.59 9.92 -8.49
C ARG A 111 -11.24 9.87 -7.11
N ASP A 112 -10.98 8.83 -6.32
CA ASP A 112 -11.51 8.74 -4.96
C ASP A 112 -10.85 9.80 -4.06
N GLN A 113 -11.66 10.52 -3.31
CA GLN A 113 -11.17 11.59 -2.42
C GLN A 113 -10.37 11.03 -1.24
N ARG A 114 -10.59 9.77 -0.87
CA ARG A 114 -9.88 9.07 0.20
C ARG A 114 -8.53 8.50 -0.25
N PHE A 115 -8.24 8.50 -1.57
CA PHE A 115 -6.92 8.11 -2.02
C PHE A 115 -5.88 9.13 -1.54
N LEU A 116 -4.83 8.63 -0.84
CA LEU A 116 -3.82 9.46 -0.19
C LEU A 116 -3.20 10.45 -1.16
N ARG A 117 -3.08 11.71 -0.72
CA ARG A 117 -2.49 12.80 -1.49
C ARG A 117 -1.44 13.52 -0.66
N ASP A 118 -0.42 13.96 -1.34
CA ASP A 118 0.52 14.95 -0.86
C ASP A 118 0.29 16.22 -1.68
N HIS A 119 -0.38 17.22 -1.08
CA HIS A 119 -1.02 18.30 -1.81
C HIS A 119 -1.99 17.77 -2.88
N ASP A 120 -1.71 18.00 -4.17
CA ASP A 120 -2.52 17.51 -5.27
C ASP A 120 -2.02 16.18 -5.85
N ALA A 121 -0.78 15.78 -5.54
CA ALA A 121 -0.16 14.57 -6.03
C ALA A 121 -0.72 13.31 -5.36
N ARG A 122 -0.93 12.26 -6.15
CA ARG A 122 -1.35 10.92 -5.66
C ARG A 122 -0.14 10.19 -5.11
N VAL A 123 -0.25 9.71 -3.88
CA VAL A 123 0.84 9.01 -3.19
C VAL A 123 0.77 7.53 -3.45
N ILE A 124 1.86 6.96 -3.97
CA ILE A 124 2.06 5.53 -4.20
C ILE A 124 3.27 5.07 -3.40
N PHE A 125 3.14 3.90 -2.79
CA PHE A 125 4.27 3.25 -2.11
C PHE A 125 4.92 2.21 -3.02
N PHE A 126 6.23 2.13 -2.93
CA PHE A 126 7.04 1.22 -3.74
C PHE A 126 8.13 0.55 -2.90
N SER A 127 8.27 -0.77 -3.01
CA SER A 127 9.34 -1.55 -2.40
C SER A 127 9.95 -2.48 -3.44
N GLY A 128 11.21 -2.24 -3.78
CA GLY A 128 11.94 -3.01 -4.78
C GLY A 128 13.38 -2.53 -4.91
N ASN A 129 14.18 -3.31 -5.67
CA ASN A 129 15.57 -2.97 -5.95
C ASN A 129 15.69 -1.71 -6.83
N ASP A 130 16.91 -1.22 -7.02
CA ASP A 130 17.18 0.04 -7.75
C ASP A 130 16.79 -0.02 -9.23
N ASP A 131 16.96 -1.16 -9.88
CA ASP A 131 16.61 -1.33 -11.29
C ASP A 131 15.10 -1.25 -11.51
N LEU A 132 14.34 -1.96 -10.66
CA LEU A 132 12.87 -1.91 -10.68
C LEU A 132 12.35 -0.53 -10.32
N PHE A 133 12.99 0.13 -9.35
CA PHE A 133 12.58 1.48 -8.98
C PHE A 133 12.84 2.49 -10.10
N SER A 134 13.97 2.38 -10.79
CA SER A 134 14.29 3.23 -11.95
C SER A 134 13.31 3.02 -13.08
N LEU A 135 12.92 1.77 -13.33
CA LEU A 135 11.90 1.44 -14.32
C LEU A 135 10.52 1.96 -13.90
N ALA A 136 10.16 1.83 -12.62
CA ALA A 136 8.90 2.34 -12.09
C ALA A 136 8.79 3.88 -12.25
N LYS A 137 9.85 4.61 -11.91
CA LYS A 137 9.88 6.07 -12.11
C LYS A 137 9.63 6.45 -13.57
N LYS A 138 10.32 5.79 -14.50
CA LYS A 138 10.14 6.03 -15.93
C LYS A 138 8.68 5.81 -16.37
N LEU A 139 8.10 4.66 -16.02
CA LEU A 139 6.75 4.31 -16.43
C LEU A 139 5.69 5.24 -15.79
N TRP A 140 5.87 5.61 -14.52
CA TRP A 140 4.98 6.59 -13.87
C TRP A 140 5.11 7.97 -14.48
N SER A 141 6.32 8.41 -14.84
CA SER A 141 6.54 9.67 -15.54
C SER A 141 5.82 9.70 -16.89
N GLU A 142 6.00 8.68 -17.71
CA GLU A 142 5.33 8.54 -19.00
C GLU A 142 3.79 8.55 -18.83
N TRP A 143 3.27 7.84 -17.84
CA TRP A 143 1.85 7.78 -17.56
C TRP A 143 1.30 9.12 -17.06
N ALA A 144 1.98 9.80 -16.13
CA ALA A 144 1.56 11.06 -15.56
C ALA A 144 1.46 12.19 -16.62
N LEU A 145 2.42 12.22 -17.57
CA LEU A 145 2.41 13.17 -18.67
C LEU A 145 1.17 12.99 -19.57
N THR A 146 0.68 11.77 -19.73
CA THR A 146 -0.54 11.52 -20.52
C THR A 146 -1.83 11.81 -19.76
N GLY A 147 -1.83 11.62 -18.45
CA GLY A 147 -3.02 11.70 -17.58
C GLY A 147 -3.23 13.05 -16.90
N ALA A 148 -2.29 13.98 -16.99
CA ALA A 148 -2.28 15.26 -16.24
C ALA A 148 -2.51 15.04 -14.72
N VAL A 149 -1.89 14.00 -14.16
CA VAL A 149 -2.01 13.64 -12.74
C VAL A 149 -0.63 13.70 -12.10
N GLU A 150 -0.52 14.44 -11.02
CA GLU A 150 0.70 14.48 -10.24
C GLU A 150 0.85 13.23 -9.37
N ILE A 151 2.06 12.67 -9.34
CA ILE A 151 2.39 11.45 -8.61
C ILE A 151 3.57 11.72 -7.66
N THR A 152 3.41 11.28 -6.42
CA THR A 152 4.48 11.17 -5.43
C THR A 152 4.73 9.68 -5.17
N ILE A 153 5.99 9.23 -5.30
CA ILE A 153 6.37 7.86 -4.98
C ILE A 153 7.13 7.86 -3.64
N ILE A 154 6.63 7.10 -2.68
CA ILE A 154 7.34 6.84 -1.43
C ILE A 154 8.02 5.48 -1.57
N ARG A 155 9.34 5.51 -1.72
CA ARG A 155 10.15 4.30 -1.76
C ARG A 155 10.44 3.83 -0.35
N LEU A 156 10.01 2.62 -0.04
CA LEU A 156 10.35 1.92 1.19
C LEU A 156 11.68 1.19 1.00
N ASN A 157 12.59 1.34 1.95
CA ASN A 157 13.85 0.59 1.91
C ASN A 157 13.56 -0.87 2.33
N PRO A 158 13.81 -1.87 1.47
CA PRO A 158 13.58 -3.27 1.81
C PRO A 158 14.44 -3.78 2.96
N GLU A 159 15.60 -3.15 3.19
CA GLU A 159 16.55 -3.54 4.25
C GLU A 159 16.31 -2.79 5.58
N SER A 160 15.52 -1.72 5.57
CA SER A 160 15.26 -0.90 6.75
C SER A 160 13.83 -0.40 6.73
N SER A 161 12.99 -0.97 7.59
CA SER A 161 11.60 -0.53 7.78
C SER A 161 11.47 0.91 8.29
N CYS A 162 12.58 1.52 8.72
CA CYS A 162 12.61 2.83 9.34
C CYS A 162 13.01 3.97 8.38
N GLN A 163 13.29 3.67 7.11
CA GLN A 163 13.71 4.69 6.14
C GLN A 163 12.85 4.63 4.89
N ALA A 164 12.26 5.75 4.55
CA ALA A 164 11.55 5.94 3.30
C ALA A 164 12.10 7.15 2.56
N GLN A 165 12.07 7.12 1.25
CA GLN A 165 12.48 8.22 0.39
C GLN A 165 11.26 8.68 -0.41
N GLN A 166 10.98 9.98 -0.37
CA GLN A 166 9.90 10.60 -1.11
C GLN A 166 10.43 11.19 -2.42
N TYR A 167 9.82 10.79 -3.52
CA TYR A 167 10.15 11.28 -4.85
C TYR A 167 8.93 11.96 -5.45
N ARG A 168 9.11 13.20 -5.93
CA ARG A 168 8.08 13.98 -6.60
C ARG A 168 8.43 14.20 -8.06
N LEU A 169 7.41 14.26 -8.91
CA LEU A 169 7.53 14.56 -10.33
C LEU A 169 7.71 16.09 -10.49
N ASP A 170 8.70 16.51 -11.28
CA ASP A 170 8.91 17.92 -11.64
C ASP A 170 8.09 18.31 -12.89
N GLU A 171 8.17 19.59 -13.27
CA GLU A 171 7.49 20.13 -14.46
C GLU A 171 7.98 19.52 -15.79
N ARG A 172 9.15 18.87 -15.78
CA ARG A 172 9.71 18.16 -16.94
C ARG A 172 9.30 16.71 -17.01
N GLY A 173 8.56 16.24 -16.00
CA GLY A 173 8.15 14.86 -15.88
C GLY A 173 9.25 13.94 -15.36
N GLU A 174 10.26 14.46 -14.63
CA GLU A 174 11.32 13.67 -14.02
C GLU A 174 11.11 13.59 -12.50
N PHE A 175 11.32 12.39 -11.94
CA PHE A 175 11.27 12.21 -10.49
C PHE A 175 12.58 12.66 -9.83
N TYR A 176 12.48 13.57 -8.88
CA TYR A 176 13.57 14.00 -8.01
C TYR A 176 13.32 13.57 -6.56
N LEU A 177 14.40 13.38 -5.80
CA LEU A 177 14.32 13.13 -4.37
C LEU A 177 13.95 14.42 -3.64
N GLU A 178 12.76 14.46 -3.04
CA GLU A 178 12.29 15.61 -2.26
C GLU A 178 12.73 15.53 -0.81
N ALA A 179 12.56 14.37 -0.18
CA ALA A 179 12.87 14.16 1.23
C ALA A 179 13.27 12.71 1.54
N SER A 180 14.10 12.56 2.58
CA SER A 180 14.25 11.29 3.27
C SER A 180 13.35 11.33 4.50
N VAL A 181 12.35 10.47 4.53
CA VAL A 181 11.37 10.41 5.60
C VAL A 181 11.73 9.25 6.52
N THR A 182 11.88 9.52 7.80
CA THR A 182 11.88 8.46 8.80
C THR A 182 10.42 8.23 9.16
N PRO A 183 9.82 7.07 8.82
CA PRO A 183 8.49 6.76 9.28
C PRO A 183 8.47 6.88 10.81
N LEU A 184 7.58 7.68 11.36
CA LEU A 184 7.31 7.69 12.79
C LEU A 184 6.80 6.29 13.15
N MET A 185 7.70 5.42 13.54
CA MET A 185 7.34 4.26 14.33
C MET A 185 6.86 4.84 15.65
N LEU A 186 5.55 4.83 15.87
CA LEU A 186 5.02 4.96 17.22
C LEU A 186 5.64 3.82 18.01
N ASN A 187 6.62 4.17 18.83
CA ASN A 187 7.22 3.24 19.77
C ASN A 187 6.09 2.86 20.72
N VAL A 188 5.68 1.62 20.71
CA VAL A 188 4.61 1.11 21.58
C VAL A 188 4.97 1.35 23.06
N ASP A 189 6.26 1.53 23.36
CA ASP A 189 6.78 1.85 24.68
C ASP A 189 6.44 3.28 25.17
N ASP A 190 6.08 4.21 24.25
CA ASP A 190 5.69 5.58 24.62
C ASP A 190 4.21 5.71 25.06
N ILE A 191 3.45 4.62 25.01
CA ILE A 191 2.02 4.62 25.38
C ILE A 191 1.82 4.39 26.89
N ASP A 192 2.81 3.83 27.59
CA ASP A 192 2.67 3.43 29.01
C ASP A 192 2.95 4.57 30.01
N ASP A 193 3.55 5.69 29.61
CA ASP A 193 3.89 6.80 30.50
C ASP A 193 2.80 7.89 30.66
N ARG A 194 1.59 7.65 30.14
CA ARG A 194 0.46 8.57 30.30
C ARG A 194 -0.70 7.96 31.09
N LYS A 195 -0.39 7.48 32.28
CA LYS A 195 -1.41 7.21 33.30
C LYS A 195 -1.30 8.19 34.45
#